data_0f0025ee58fdcf763b7fdf0335049f1b
#
_entry.id   0f0025ee58fdcf763b7fdf0335049f1b
#
_cell.length_a   1.000
_cell.length_b   1.000
_cell.length_c   1.000
_cell.angle_alpha   90.00
_cell.angle_beta   90.00
_cell.angle_gamma   90.00
#
_symmetry.space_group_name_H-M   'P 1'
#
loop_
_entity.id
_entity.type
_entity.pdbx_description
1 polymer ?
#
loop_
_entity_poly.entity_id
_entity_poly.type
_entity_poly.pdbx_seq_one_letter_code
_entity_poly.pdbx_strand_id
1 'polypeptide(L)'
;MATVTEVLTAGTDSVNLIDGVKAGSWNVEDMTQTEINEMVQRNVDHLEIILEYAPVDSDDDTPNVKGAADSKKTTHVAAIATGKKYITDNS
;
A
#
# COMPACT_ATOMS: atom_id res chain seq x y z
N MET A 1 5.58 15.22 14.62
CA MET A 1 5.44 15.01 13.17
C MET A 1 6.00 13.63 12.83
N ALA A 2 5.36 12.90 11.91
CA ALA A 2 5.82 11.57 11.53
C ALA A 2 7.14 11.63 10.74
N THR A 3 7.96 10.61 10.87
CA THR A 3 9.17 10.44 10.07
C THR A 3 8.84 9.69 8.79
N VAL A 4 9.78 9.66 7.84
CA VAL A 4 9.65 8.87 6.61
C VAL A 4 9.37 7.40 6.95
N THR A 5 10.15 6.83 7.87
CA THR A 5 9.97 5.44 8.30
C THR A 5 8.58 5.20 8.90
N GLU A 6 8.09 6.11 9.74
CA GLU A 6 6.77 5.97 10.35
C GLU A 6 5.65 6.02 9.31
N VAL A 7 5.74 6.92 8.33
CA VAL A 7 4.73 7.02 7.26
C VAL A 7 4.72 5.76 6.40
N LEU A 8 5.89 5.24 6.03
CA LEU A 8 5.98 3.99 5.27
C LEU A 8 5.45 2.81 6.09
N THR A 9 5.77 2.75 7.39
CA THR A 9 5.28 1.70 8.28
C THR A 9 3.75 1.72 8.38
N ALA A 10 3.13 2.89 8.33
CA ALA A 10 1.68 3.01 8.36
C ALA A 10 1.00 2.32 7.16
N GLY A 11 1.72 2.08 6.08
CA GLY A 11 1.21 1.36 4.91
C GLY A 11 1.33 -0.16 5.00
N THR A 12 2.01 -0.68 6.03
CA THR A 12 2.28 -2.12 6.11
C THR A 12 1.02 -2.96 6.15
N ASP A 13 -0.01 -2.52 6.87
CA ASP A 13 -1.28 -3.25 6.94
C ASP A 13 -1.95 -3.33 5.57
N SER A 14 -1.88 -2.26 4.77
CA SER A 14 -2.41 -2.25 3.41
C SER A 14 -1.64 -3.18 2.49
N VAL A 15 -0.30 -3.22 2.61
CA VAL A 15 0.54 -4.17 1.87
C VAL A 15 0.13 -5.60 2.21
N ASN A 16 0.00 -5.91 3.49
CA ASN A 16 -0.34 -7.26 3.95
C ASN A 16 -1.75 -7.68 3.49
N LEU A 17 -2.70 -6.75 3.51
CA LEU A 17 -4.05 -7.03 3.03
C LEU A 17 -4.04 -7.36 1.53
N ILE A 18 -3.41 -6.53 0.72
CA ILE A 18 -3.35 -6.73 -0.73
C ILE A 18 -2.66 -8.07 -1.06
N ASP A 19 -1.51 -8.32 -0.44
CA ASP A 19 -0.76 -9.55 -0.67
C ASP A 19 -1.54 -10.77 -0.17
N GLY A 20 -2.23 -10.65 0.95
CA GLY A 20 -3.05 -11.72 1.52
C GLY A 20 -4.25 -12.06 0.64
N VAL A 21 -4.93 -11.04 0.09
CA VAL A 21 -6.05 -11.26 -0.84
C VAL A 21 -5.54 -11.96 -2.10
N LYS A 22 -4.43 -11.49 -2.65
CA LYS A 22 -3.84 -12.11 -3.86
C LYS A 22 -3.43 -13.56 -3.62
N ALA A 23 -2.88 -13.85 -2.44
CA ALA A 23 -2.43 -15.21 -2.08
C ALA A 23 -3.58 -16.13 -1.67
N GLY A 24 -4.77 -15.59 -1.42
CA GLY A 24 -5.92 -16.36 -0.94
C GLY A 24 -5.87 -16.65 0.56
N SER A 25 -5.02 -15.96 1.31
CA SER A 25 -4.88 -16.15 2.77
C SER A 25 -5.68 -15.16 3.60
N TRP A 26 -6.23 -14.13 2.98
CA TRP A 26 -7.07 -13.14 3.66
C TRP A 26 -8.50 -13.65 3.78
N ASN A 27 -9.11 -13.48 4.95
CA ASN A 27 -10.49 -13.94 5.15
C ASN A 27 -11.47 -13.01 4.43
N VAL A 28 -12.11 -13.53 3.38
CA VAL A 28 -13.10 -12.81 2.57
C VAL A 28 -14.40 -13.61 2.39
N GLU A 29 -14.65 -14.58 3.28
CA GLU A 29 -15.77 -15.53 3.13
C GLU A 29 -17.13 -14.87 2.95
N ASP A 30 -17.37 -13.78 3.68
CA ASP A 30 -18.67 -13.09 3.67
C ASP A 30 -18.72 -11.92 2.69
N MET A 31 -17.75 -11.83 1.78
CA MET A 31 -17.64 -10.71 0.85
C MET A 31 -17.92 -11.14 -0.58
N THR A 32 -18.65 -10.29 -1.33
CA THR A 32 -18.75 -10.47 -2.77
C THR A 32 -17.45 -10.07 -3.45
N GLN A 33 -17.25 -10.48 -4.69
CA GLN A 33 -16.06 -10.08 -5.44
C GLN A 33 -15.99 -8.55 -5.60
N THR A 34 -17.13 -7.90 -5.80
CA THR A 34 -17.21 -6.44 -5.87
C THR A 34 -16.69 -5.79 -4.57
N GLU A 35 -17.13 -6.32 -3.42
CA GLU A 35 -16.68 -5.82 -2.12
C GLU A 35 -15.19 -6.04 -1.91
N ILE A 36 -14.68 -7.20 -2.31
CA ILE A 36 -13.24 -7.50 -2.23
C ILE A 36 -12.45 -6.50 -3.09
N ASN A 37 -12.88 -6.27 -4.32
CA ASN A 37 -12.22 -5.33 -5.22
C ASN A 37 -12.23 -3.91 -4.66
N GLU A 38 -13.32 -3.48 -4.05
CA GLU A 38 -13.42 -2.16 -3.42
C GLU A 38 -12.47 -2.04 -2.23
N MET A 39 -12.36 -3.09 -1.41
CA MET A 39 -11.44 -3.13 -0.29
C MET A 39 -9.99 -3.04 -0.77
N VAL A 40 -9.63 -3.81 -1.80
CA VAL A 40 -8.29 -3.77 -2.39
C VAL A 40 -8.01 -2.37 -2.95
N GLN A 41 -8.99 -1.78 -3.66
CA GLN A 41 -8.82 -0.44 -4.23
C GLN A 41 -8.57 0.62 -3.15
N ARG A 42 -9.31 0.57 -2.03
CA ARG A 42 -9.09 1.51 -0.93
C ARG A 42 -7.66 1.40 -0.37
N ASN A 43 -7.14 0.19 -0.31
CA ASN A 43 -5.79 -0.03 0.21
C ASN A 43 -4.71 0.37 -0.80
N VAL A 44 -4.96 0.19 -2.10
CA VAL A 44 -4.11 0.73 -3.16
C VAL A 44 -4.06 2.26 -3.07
N ASP A 45 -5.22 2.90 -2.94
CA ASP A 45 -5.31 4.37 -2.82
C ASP A 45 -4.54 4.87 -1.59
N HIS A 46 -4.67 4.17 -0.47
CA HIS A 46 -3.97 4.51 0.76
C HIS A 46 -2.44 4.47 0.55
N LEU A 47 -1.94 3.44 -0.11
CA LEU A 47 -0.51 3.31 -0.39
C LEU A 47 -0.03 4.40 -1.36
N GLU A 48 -0.84 4.76 -2.35
CA GLU A 48 -0.50 5.85 -3.28
C GLU A 48 -0.40 7.19 -2.54
N ILE A 49 -1.30 7.45 -1.60
CA ILE A 49 -1.25 8.64 -0.76
C ILE A 49 0.02 8.64 0.09
N ILE A 50 0.35 7.51 0.71
CA ILE A 50 1.56 7.38 1.52
C ILE A 50 2.81 7.70 0.70
N LEU A 51 2.91 7.18 -0.52
CA LEU A 51 4.08 7.39 -1.37
C LEU A 51 4.24 8.84 -1.83
N GLU A 52 3.15 9.60 -1.85
CA GLU A 52 3.17 11.02 -2.22
C GLU A 52 3.32 11.95 -1.01
N TYR A 53 3.43 11.41 0.20
CA TYR A 53 3.48 12.19 1.42
C TYR A 53 4.76 13.01 1.47
N ALA A 54 4.64 14.34 1.45
CA ALA A 54 5.77 15.24 1.36
C ALA A 54 6.18 15.88 2.69
N PRO A 55 5.27 16.43 3.52
CA PRO A 55 5.69 17.16 4.71
C PRO A 55 5.93 16.20 5.89
N VAL A 56 7.11 15.57 5.96
CA VAL A 56 7.53 14.72 7.07
C VAL A 56 8.90 15.16 7.57
N ASP A 57 9.23 14.82 8.82
CA ASP A 57 10.57 14.97 9.34
C ASP A 57 11.47 13.88 8.76
N SER A 58 12.69 14.27 8.40
CA SER A 58 13.68 13.32 7.96
C SER A 58 14.21 12.52 9.15
N ASP A 59 14.30 11.19 8.99
CA ASP A 59 14.92 10.31 9.98
C ASP A 59 16.26 9.75 9.47
N ASP A 60 16.67 10.17 8.30
CA ASP A 60 17.98 9.92 7.71
C ASP A 60 18.21 11.00 6.63
N ASP A 61 18.95 10.72 5.58
CA ASP A 61 19.17 11.67 4.48
C ASP A 61 17.97 11.83 3.54
N THR A 62 16.85 11.20 3.85
CA THR A 62 15.63 11.22 3.02
C THR A 62 14.77 12.42 3.40
N PRO A 63 14.50 13.37 2.49
CA PRO A 63 13.76 14.60 2.82
C PRO A 63 12.27 14.37 3.10
N ASN A 64 11.66 13.38 2.45
CA ASN A 64 10.24 13.02 2.63
C ASN A 64 9.98 11.71 1.89
N VAL A 65 8.77 11.16 2.05
CA VAL A 65 8.43 9.87 1.42
C VAL A 65 8.50 9.98 -0.10
N LYS A 66 7.94 11.04 -0.66
CA LYS A 66 7.93 11.24 -2.12
C LYS A 66 9.36 11.29 -2.70
N GLY A 67 10.27 11.95 -1.98
CA GLY A 67 11.66 12.08 -2.40
C GLY A 67 12.57 10.94 -1.92
N ALA A 68 12.03 9.95 -1.21
CA ALA A 68 12.82 8.83 -0.70
C ALA A 68 13.32 7.95 -1.83
N ALA A 69 14.44 7.26 -1.58
CA ALA A 69 15.01 6.31 -2.55
C ALA A 69 14.01 5.18 -2.84
N ASP A 70 13.98 4.73 -4.09
CA ASP A 70 13.08 3.66 -4.52
C ASP A 70 13.24 2.39 -3.67
N SER A 71 14.46 2.09 -3.22
CA SER A 71 14.73 0.93 -2.37
C SER A 71 13.96 0.94 -1.05
N LYS A 72 13.58 2.12 -0.56
CA LYS A 72 12.77 2.25 0.66
C LYS A 72 11.28 2.03 0.41
N LYS A 73 10.84 2.11 -0.83
CA LYS A 73 9.44 2.06 -1.23
C LYS A 73 9.07 0.79 -2.01
N THR A 74 10.02 -0.11 -2.22
CA THR A 74 9.85 -1.28 -3.10
C THR A 74 8.61 -2.11 -2.75
N THR A 75 8.44 -2.44 -1.47
CA THR A 75 7.30 -3.25 -1.00
C THR A 75 5.96 -2.56 -1.28
N HIS A 76 5.89 -1.26 -1.03
CA HIS A 76 4.68 -0.47 -1.24
C HIS A 76 4.32 -0.37 -2.71
N VAL A 77 5.32 -0.09 -3.55
CA VAL A 77 5.14 -0.01 -5.00
C VAL A 77 4.69 -1.36 -5.56
N ALA A 78 5.30 -2.45 -5.11
CA ALA A 78 4.93 -3.80 -5.54
C ALA A 78 3.49 -4.13 -5.13
N ALA A 79 3.08 -3.78 -3.91
CA ALA A 79 1.71 -4.04 -3.45
C ALA A 79 0.67 -3.25 -4.27
N ILE A 80 0.96 -2.01 -4.63
CA ILE A 80 0.08 -1.21 -5.50
C ILE A 80 -0.12 -1.92 -6.84
N ALA A 81 0.95 -2.38 -7.47
CA ALA A 81 0.87 -3.10 -8.73
C ALA A 81 0.08 -4.41 -8.59
N THR A 82 0.33 -5.15 -7.51
CA THR A 82 -0.40 -6.39 -7.20
C THR A 82 -1.89 -6.13 -7.04
N GLY A 83 -2.26 -5.08 -6.30
CA GLY A 83 -3.66 -4.73 -6.07
C GLY A 83 -4.38 -4.33 -7.34
N LYS A 84 -3.77 -3.49 -8.15
CA LYS A 84 -4.34 -3.06 -9.43
C LYS A 84 -4.56 -4.24 -10.37
N LYS A 85 -3.59 -5.14 -10.45
CA LYS A 85 -3.70 -6.34 -11.29
C LYS A 85 -4.80 -7.26 -10.76
N TYR A 86 -4.88 -7.46 -9.46
CA TYR A 86 -5.93 -8.28 -8.84
C TYR A 86 -7.32 -7.77 -9.24
N ILE A 87 -7.55 -6.47 -9.12
CA ILE A 87 -8.85 -5.86 -9.45
C ILE A 87 -9.16 -6.07 -10.94
N THR A 88 -8.20 -5.83 -11.81
CA THR A 88 -8.37 -6.02 -13.25
C THR A 88 -8.71 -7.47 -13.59
N ASP A 89 -8.02 -8.42 -12.97
CA ASP A 89 -8.22 -9.85 -13.24
C ASP A 89 -9.55 -10.37 -12.68
N ASN A 90 -10.16 -9.66 -11.75
CA ASN A 90 -11.39 -10.09 -11.06
C ASN A 90 -12.57 -9.13 -11.26
N SER A 91 -12.49 -8.28 -12.24
CA SER A 91 -13.59 -7.34 -12.54
C SER A 91 -14.48 -7.84 -13.67
#